data_b4efb3160bc2c6edd783cdd05f7f4231
#
_entry.id   b4efb3160bc2c6edd783cdd05f7f4231
#
_cell.length_a   1.000
_cell.length_b   1.000
_cell.length_c   1.000
_cell.angle_alpha   90.00
_cell.angle_beta   90.00
_cell.angle_gamma   90.00
#
_symmetry.space_group_name_H-M   'P 1'
#
loop_
_entity.id
_entity.type
_entity.pdbx_description
1 polymer ?
#
loop_
_entity_poly.entity_id
_entity_poly.type
_entity_poly.pdbx_seq_one_letter_code
_entity_poly.pdbx_strand_id
1 'polypeptide(L)'
;FENLCRLMSEAETKGKYYKPRIDHDLMEQYNEGIICLSGCASSEISVRLRNGDKKGARKLVDWYAKVFKDRFYLEMQDHGHPDSPTHWDAQNKINLGLQKIAKETGLPLVVTCDGHYLCHADAEAHEILLCIGTGSNLSDPNRMSLKDFQLHVIKPEDIISRWGQDFPEAIRNTKRIAERCEVELELGRILIPKFPVPDGEDEKSYLDKLVFRGLVYRYCGTSLAETEALSVAECR
;
A
#
# COMPACT_ATOMS: atom_id res chain seq x y z
N PHE A 1 -3.13 9.57 -8.31
CA PHE A 1 -2.07 9.58 -7.28
C PHE A 1 -2.52 10.31 -6.02
N GLU A 2 -3.09 11.52 -6.11
CA GLU A 2 -3.56 12.30 -4.96
C GLU A 2 -4.54 11.52 -4.07
N ASN A 3 -5.53 10.83 -4.65
CA ASN A 3 -6.48 10.04 -3.88
C ASN A 3 -5.81 8.87 -3.13
N LEU A 4 -4.78 8.26 -3.72
CA LEU A 4 -3.98 7.24 -3.03
C LEU A 4 -3.25 7.84 -1.82
N CYS A 5 -2.65 9.02 -1.98
CA CYS A 5 -2.01 9.75 -0.87
C CYS A 5 -3.02 10.11 0.22
N ARG A 6 -4.23 10.53 -0.15
CA ARG A 6 -5.31 10.82 0.81
C ARG A 6 -5.74 9.58 1.59
N LEU A 7 -5.99 8.46 0.90
CA LEU A 7 -6.32 7.19 1.56
C LEU A 7 -5.23 6.76 2.56
N MET A 8 -3.96 6.87 2.18
CA MET A 8 -2.84 6.54 3.07
C MET A 8 -2.77 7.49 4.27
N SER A 9 -3.00 8.78 4.06
CA SER A 9 -3.02 9.78 5.15
C SER A 9 -4.16 9.53 6.13
N GLU A 10 -5.36 9.27 5.64
CA GLU A 10 -6.52 8.92 6.49
C GLU A 10 -6.28 7.61 7.26
N ALA A 11 -5.68 6.60 6.61
CA ALA A 11 -5.32 5.34 7.26
C ALA A 11 -4.34 5.54 8.43
N GLU A 12 -3.32 6.40 8.26
CA GLU A 12 -2.32 6.66 9.30
C GLU A 12 -2.84 7.55 10.43
N THR A 13 -3.66 8.57 10.10
CA THR A 13 -4.08 9.57 11.09
C THR A 13 -5.36 9.19 11.83
N LYS A 14 -6.31 8.54 11.16
CA LYS A 14 -7.63 8.22 11.72
C LYS A 14 -7.92 6.73 11.79
N GLY A 15 -7.38 5.93 10.85
CA GLY A 15 -7.65 4.49 10.76
C GLY A 15 -6.63 3.61 11.47
N LYS A 16 -5.68 4.17 12.21
CA LYS A 16 -4.59 3.41 12.82
C LYS A 16 -5.03 2.62 14.04
N TYR A 17 -4.99 1.28 13.88
CA TYR A 17 -5.13 0.33 14.98
C TYR A 17 -4.13 -0.79 14.78
N TYR A 18 -2.97 -0.72 15.44
CA TYR A 18 -1.74 -1.50 15.22
C TYR A 18 -1.14 -1.29 13.82
N LYS A 19 -1.97 -1.29 12.77
CA LYS A 19 -1.59 -0.99 11.38
C LYS A 19 -2.54 0.05 10.79
N PRO A 20 -2.10 0.84 9.80
CA PRO A 20 -2.99 1.72 9.06
C PRO A 20 -4.10 0.93 8.37
N ARG A 21 -5.33 1.43 8.41
CA ARG A 21 -6.50 0.80 7.80
C ARG A 21 -7.35 1.82 7.10
N ILE A 22 -7.98 1.39 6.03
CA ILE A 22 -9.07 2.11 5.36
C ILE A 22 -10.31 1.22 5.37
N ASP A 23 -11.48 1.82 5.35
CA ASP A 23 -12.76 1.15 5.24
C ASP A 23 -13.39 1.34 3.86
N HIS A 24 -14.55 0.74 3.66
CA HIS A 24 -15.29 0.82 2.42
C HIS A 24 -15.79 2.24 2.12
N ASP A 25 -16.15 3.03 3.13
CA ASP A 25 -16.64 4.39 2.97
C ASP A 25 -15.54 5.32 2.43
N LEU A 26 -14.32 5.19 2.96
CA LEU A 26 -13.15 5.92 2.44
C LEU A 26 -12.80 5.50 1.02
N MET A 27 -12.90 4.20 0.71
CA MET A 27 -12.67 3.72 -0.64
C MET A 27 -13.73 4.23 -1.62
N GLU A 28 -15.00 4.29 -1.24
CA GLU A 28 -16.05 4.91 -2.06
C GLU A 28 -15.79 6.39 -2.30
N GLN A 29 -15.29 7.11 -1.30
CA GLN A 29 -15.03 8.55 -1.39
C GLN A 29 -13.82 8.88 -2.28
N TYR A 30 -12.74 8.08 -2.25
CA TYR A 30 -11.45 8.42 -2.86
C TYR A 30 -10.99 7.41 -3.91
N ASN A 31 -11.91 6.65 -4.54
CA ASN A 31 -11.56 5.64 -5.55
C ASN A 31 -11.19 6.20 -6.92
N GLU A 32 -11.47 7.46 -7.21
CA GLU A 32 -11.25 8.04 -8.54
C GLU A 32 -9.76 8.01 -8.93
N GLY A 33 -9.47 7.55 -10.16
CA GLY A 33 -8.11 7.40 -10.67
C GLY A 33 -7.31 6.25 -10.06
N ILE A 34 -7.94 5.37 -9.23
CA ILE A 34 -7.29 4.20 -8.63
C ILE A 34 -7.77 2.93 -9.33
N ILE A 35 -6.84 2.07 -9.71
CA ILE A 35 -7.10 0.68 -10.14
C ILE A 35 -7.02 -0.21 -8.91
N CYS A 36 -8.02 -1.08 -8.72
CA CYS A 36 -8.11 -1.99 -7.59
C CYS A 36 -7.95 -3.44 -8.05
N LEU A 37 -7.09 -4.18 -7.39
CA LEU A 37 -6.95 -5.63 -7.53
C LEU A 37 -7.55 -6.31 -6.30
N SER A 38 -8.07 -7.53 -6.46
CA SER A 38 -8.70 -8.26 -5.34
C SER A 38 -7.71 -8.68 -4.23
N GLY A 39 -6.41 -8.53 -4.47
CA GLY A 39 -5.36 -8.69 -3.48
C GLY A 39 -4.97 -10.13 -3.16
N CYS A 40 -4.10 -10.29 -2.17
CA CYS A 40 -3.50 -11.56 -1.78
C CYS A 40 -4.42 -12.46 -0.93
N ALA A 41 -3.90 -13.57 -0.44
CA ALA A 41 -4.60 -14.53 0.41
C ALA A 41 -5.19 -13.92 1.71
N SER A 42 -4.69 -12.76 2.15
CA SER A 42 -5.19 -12.02 3.31
C SER A 42 -6.31 -11.03 2.99
N SER A 43 -6.64 -10.81 1.71
CA SER A 43 -7.74 -9.93 1.33
C SER A 43 -9.08 -10.47 1.81
N GLU A 44 -10.05 -9.59 2.03
CA GLU A 44 -11.37 -9.99 2.52
C GLU A 44 -12.10 -10.93 1.55
N ILE A 45 -11.91 -10.80 0.24
CA ILE A 45 -12.45 -11.71 -0.77
C ILE A 45 -11.79 -13.08 -0.65
N SER A 46 -10.45 -13.12 -0.61
CA SER A 46 -9.68 -14.36 -0.53
C SER A 46 -9.93 -15.13 0.77
N VAL A 47 -10.05 -14.43 1.89
CA VAL A 47 -10.40 -15.03 3.18
C VAL A 47 -11.78 -15.71 3.11
N ARG A 48 -12.78 -15.08 2.50
CA ARG A 48 -14.10 -15.67 2.29
C ARG A 48 -14.04 -16.93 1.42
N LEU A 49 -13.32 -16.86 0.30
CA LEU A 49 -13.15 -18.00 -0.60
C LEU A 49 -12.45 -19.17 0.09
N ARG A 50 -11.37 -18.92 0.82
CA ARG A 50 -10.63 -19.93 1.58
C ARG A 50 -11.49 -20.61 2.62
N ASN A 51 -12.35 -19.86 3.29
CA ASN A 51 -13.28 -20.37 4.31
C ASN A 51 -14.56 -21.00 3.71
N GLY A 52 -14.69 -21.04 2.38
CA GLY A 52 -15.86 -21.64 1.70
C GLY A 52 -17.10 -20.73 1.64
N ASP A 53 -17.00 -19.50 2.13
CA ASP A 53 -18.09 -18.50 2.07
C ASP A 53 -18.17 -17.84 0.67
N LYS A 54 -18.65 -18.60 -0.28
CA LYS A 54 -18.80 -18.15 -1.68
C LYS A 54 -19.79 -16.99 -1.82
N LYS A 55 -20.86 -16.99 -0.99
CA LYS A 55 -21.86 -15.90 -1.02
C LYS A 55 -21.30 -14.60 -0.49
N GLY A 56 -20.55 -14.64 0.61
CA GLY A 56 -19.86 -13.47 1.17
C GLY A 56 -18.79 -12.92 0.22
N ALA A 57 -17.98 -13.80 -0.39
CA ALA A 57 -17.01 -13.41 -1.39
C ALA A 57 -17.67 -12.70 -2.59
N ARG A 58 -18.79 -13.24 -3.10
CA ARG A 58 -19.53 -12.65 -4.21
C ARG A 58 -20.08 -11.26 -3.88
N LYS A 59 -20.64 -11.06 -2.69
CA LYS A 59 -21.13 -9.73 -2.25
C LYS A 59 -20.03 -8.69 -2.22
N LEU A 60 -18.84 -9.07 -1.74
CA LEU A 60 -17.66 -8.18 -1.75
C LEU A 60 -17.24 -7.84 -3.18
N VAL A 61 -17.13 -8.83 -4.04
CA VAL A 61 -16.80 -8.61 -5.46
C VAL A 61 -17.80 -7.67 -6.14
N ASP A 62 -19.10 -7.86 -5.90
CA ASP A 62 -20.14 -6.99 -6.46
C ASP A 62 -20.00 -5.54 -5.94
N TRP A 63 -19.63 -5.36 -4.67
CA TRP A 63 -19.34 -4.05 -4.10
C TRP A 63 -18.12 -3.39 -4.75
N TYR A 64 -16.99 -4.10 -4.84
CA TYR A 64 -15.78 -3.59 -5.49
C TYR A 64 -16.02 -3.25 -6.97
N ALA A 65 -16.74 -4.10 -7.69
CA ALA A 65 -17.11 -3.87 -9.09
C ALA A 65 -17.99 -2.62 -9.25
N LYS A 66 -18.91 -2.37 -8.32
CA LYS A 66 -19.74 -1.16 -8.30
C LYS A 66 -18.89 0.10 -8.09
N VAL A 67 -17.96 0.08 -7.12
CA VAL A 67 -17.15 1.24 -6.73
C VAL A 67 -16.09 1.55 -7.79
N PHE A 68 -15.31 0.56 -8.20
CA PHE A 68 -14.17 0.75 -9.10
C PHE A 68 -14.52 0.58 -10.59
N LYS A 69 -15.70 0.02 -10.92
CA LYS A 69 -16.21 -0.16 -12.29
C LYS A 69 -15.20 -0.94 -13.16
N ASP A 70 -14.77 -0.35 -14.28
CA ASP A 70 -13.78 -0.90 -15.22
C ASP A 70 -12.34 -0.93 -14.69
N ARG A 71 -12.13 -0.44 -13.47
CA ARG A 71 -10.84 -0.39 -12.79
C ARG A 71 -10.68 -1.48 -11.71
N PHE A 72 -11.59 -2.45 -11.63
CA PHE A 72 -11.49 -3.57 -10.72
C PHE A 72 -11.10 -4.84 -11.46
N TYR A 73 -10.09 -5.54 -10.92
CA TYR A 73 -9.59 -6.81 -11.46
C TYR A 73 -9.55 -7.87 -10.36
N LEU A 74 -9.94 -9.09 -10.74
CA LEU A 74 -9.78 -10.28 -9.87
C LEU A 74 -8.35 -10.81 -10.04
N GLU A 75 -7.59 -10.80 -8.96
CA GLU A 75 -6.16 -11.11 -8.94
C GLU A 75 -5.92 -12.57 -8.58
N MET A 76 -5.42 -13.35 -9.53
CA MET A 76 -4.88 -14.68 -9.28
C MET A 76 -3.38 -14.55 -9.00
N GLN A 77 -2.90 -15.15 -7.90
CA GLN A 77 -1.49 -15.13 -7.56
C GLN A 77 -0.82 -16.46 -7.86
N ASP A 78 0.37 -16.41 -8.45
CA ASP A 78 1.26 -17.54 -8.67
C ASP A 78 2.33 -17.57 -7.57
N HIS A 79 2.14 -18.41 -6.56
CA HIS A 79 3.09 -18.60 -5.46
C HIS A 79 3.98 -19.84 -5.65
N GLY A 80 4.03 -20.39 -6.86
CA GLY A 80 4.94 -21.48 -7.22
C GLY A 80 4.29 -22.76 -7.67
N HIS A 81 5.12 -23.79 -7.76
CA HIS A 81 4.80 -25.07 -8.33
C HIS A 81 3.95 -25.95 -7.40
N PRO A 82 3.15 -26.89 -7.94
CA PRO A 82 2.38 -27.90 -7.18
C PRO A 82 3.17 -28.75 -6.17
N ASP A 83 4.51 -28.72 -6.23
CA ASP A 83 5.37 -29.46 -5.32
C ASP A 83 5.51 -28.83 -3.91
N SER A 84 4.89 -27.66 -3.66
CA SER A 84 4.73 -27.06 -2.33
C SER A 84 3.28 -27.21 -1.85
N PRO A 85 2.86 -28.40 -1.39
CA PRO A 85 1.45 -28.78 -1.34
C PRO A 85 0.60 -27.96 -0.38
N THR A 86 1.14 -27.55 0.75
CA THR A 86 0.33 -26.90 1.81
C THR A 86 -0.14 -25.50 1.43
N HIS A 87 0.71 -24.70 0.84
CA HIS A 87 0.40 -23.31 0.47
C HIS A 87 -0.16 -23.20 -0.94
N TRP A 88 0.29 -24.07 -1.84
CA TRP A 88 -0.26 -24.20 -3.18
C TRP A 88 -1.75 -24.53 -3.16
N ASP A 89 -2.19 -25.49 -2.35
CA ASP A 89 -3.59 -25.89 -2.26
C ASP A 89 -4.48 -24.74 -1.77
N ALA A 90 -4.04 -23.97 -0.79
CA ALA A 90 -4.79 -22.83 -0.29
C ALA A 90 -4.90 -21.71 -1.34
N GLN A 91 -3.79 -21.36 -2.02
CA GLN A 91 -3.79 -20.36 -3.08
C GLN A 91 -4.57 -20.85 -4.31
N ASN A 92 -4.42 -22.12 -4.68
CA ASN A 92 -5.20 -22.71 -5.77
C ASN A 92 -6.70 -22.65 -5.50
N LYS A 93 -7.13 -22.92 -4.27
CA LYS A 93 -8.54 -22.79 -3.88
C LYS A 93 -9.07 -21.37 -4.05
N ILE A 94 -8.27 -20.36 -3.73
CA ILE A 94 -8.59 -18.95 -3.95
C ILE A 94 -8.69 -18.68 -5.47
N ASN A 95 -7.65 -19.04 -6.23
CA ASN A 95 -7.59 -18.84 -7.67
C ASN A 95 -8.79 -19.48 -8.40
N LEU A 96 -9.14 -20.72 -8.08
CA LEU A 96 -10.32 -21.40 -8.63
C LEU A 96 -11.63 -20.68 -8.26
N GLY A 97 -11.72 -20.14 -7.04
CA GLY A 97 -12.85 -19.34 -6.61
C GLY A 97 -13.00 -18.05 -7.42
N LEU A 98 -11.89 -17.35 -7.66
CA LEU A 98 -11.86 -16.13 -8.46
C LEU A 98 -12.17 -16.39 -9.92
N GLN A 99 -11.63 -17.48 -10.53
CA GLN A 99 -11.95 -17.90 -11.88
C GLN A 99 -13.45 -18.15 -12.07
N LYS A 100 -14.07 -18.81 -11.08
CA LYS A 100 -15.53 -19.06 -11.10
C LYS A 100 -16.31 -17.74 -11.06
N ILE A 101 -15.92 -16.84 -10.15
CA ILE A 101 -16.56 -15.51 -10.06
C ILE A 101 -16.37 -14.73 -11.35
N ALA A 102 -15.16 -14.73 -11.93
CA ALA A 102 -14.88 -14.06 -13.21
C ALA A 102 -15.78 -14.57 -14.33
N LYS A 103 -15.94 -15.89 -14.41
CA LYS A 103 -16.82 -16.53 -15.41
C LYS A 103 -18.29 -16.15 -15.23
N GLU A 104 -18.75 -16.00 -13.99
CA GLU A 104 -20.14 -15.64 -13.67
C GLU A 104 -20.43 -14.15 -13.85
N THR A 105 -19.43 -13.28 -13.67
CA THR A 105 -19.60 -11.82 -13.64
C THR A 105 -19.11 -11.12 -14.89
N GLY A 106 -18.22 -11.76 -15.65
CA GLY A 106 -17.50 -11.13 -16.76
C GLY A 106 -16.39 -10.18 -16.31
N LEU A 107 -16.05 -10.13 -14.99
CA LEU A 107 -14.96 -9.30 -14.48
C LEU A 107 -13.61 -9.80 -14.97
N PRO A 108 -12.68 -8.88 -15.28
CA PRO A 108 -11.36 -9.25 -15.78
C PRO A 108 -10.50 -9.89 -14.69
N LEU A 109 -9.77 -10.93 -15.08
CA LEU A 109 -8.71 -11.55 -14.28
C LEU A 109 -7.37 -10.90 -14.58
N VAL A 110 -6.47 -10.90 -13.61
CA VAL A 110 -5.05 -10.59 -13.77
C VAL A 110 -4.22 -11.63 -13.01
N VAL A 111 -3.06 -12.01 -13.55
CA VAL A 111 -2.10 -12.89 -12.87
C VAL A 111 -0.93 -12.07 -12.36
N THR A 112 -0.57 -12.25 -11.08
CA THR A 112 0.60 -11.63 -10.44
C THR A 112 1.46 -12.69 -9.75
N CYS A 113 2.69 -12.33 -9.37
CA CYS A 113 3.59 -13.23 -8.65
C CYS A 113 3.78 -12.87 -7.17
N ASP A 114 3.09 -11.83 -6.68
CA ASP A 114 3.24 -11.37 -5.28
C ASP A 114 4.72 -11.23 -4.86
N GLY A 115 5.52 -10.56 -5.71
CA GLY A 115 6.97 -10.51 -5.58
C GLY A 115 7.43 -9.77 -4.32
N HIS A 116 8.12 -10.47 -3.42
CA HIS A 116 8.71 -9.93 -2.20
C HIS A 116 10.22 -9.72 -2.31
N TYR A 117 10.87 -10.40 -3.24
CA TYR A 117 12.31 -10.32 -3.52
C TYR A 117 12.59 -10.64 -5.00
N LEU A 118 13.81 -10.32 -5.47
CA LEU A 118 14.13 -10.41 -6.92
C LEU A 118 14.36 -11.84 -7.41
N CYS A 119 15.24 -12.58 -6.75
CA CYS A 119 15.68 -13.89 -7.20
C CYS A 119 15.24 -14.97 -6.21
N HIS A 120 14.98 -16.18 -6.69
CA HIS A 120 14.64 -17.33 -5.84
C HIS A 120 15.68 -17.58 -4.71
N ALA A 121 16.96 -17.32 -4.97
CA ALA A 121 18.02 -17.44 -3.97
C ALA A 121 17.89 -16.46 -2.80
N ASP A 122 17.15 -15.36 -2.94
CA ASP A 122 16.95 -14.35 -1.91
C ASP A 122 15.93 -14.78 -0.84
N ALA A 123 15.28 -15.92 -1.00
CA ALA A 123 14.27 -16.44 -0.06
C ALA A 123 14.82 -16.58 1.36
N GLU A 124 16.08 -17.02 1.53
CA GLU A 124 16.70 -17.15 2.85
C GLU A 124 16.94 -15.79 3.52
N ALA A 125 17.41 -14.79 2.75
CA ALA A 125 17.58 -13.43 3.23
C ALA A 125 16.23 -12.80 3.63
N HIS A 126 15.17 -13.08 2.88
CA HIS A 126 13.81 -12.63 3.20
C HIS A 126 13.29 -13.23 4.51
N GLU A 127 13.58 -14.50 4.81
CA GLU A 127 13.24 -15.12 6.10
C GLU A 127 13.90 -14.41 7.29
N ILE A 128 15.15 -13.96 7.12
CA ILE A 128 15.86 -13.16 8.15
C ILE A 128 15.15 -11.81 8.34
N LEU A 129 14.77 -11.14 7.25
CA LEU A 129 14.02 -9.87 7.33
C LEU A 129 12.67 -10.04 8.02
N LEU A 130 11.96 -11.15 7.79
CA LEU A 130 10.73 -11.46 8.50
C LEU A 130 10.97 -11.62 10.02
N CYS A 131 12.04 -12.28 10.41
CA CYS A 131 12.41 -12.38 11.84
C CYS A 131 12.66 -11.02 12.46
N ILE A 132 13.39 -10.13 11.79
CA ILE A 132 13.64 -8.76 12.26
C ILE A 132 12.31 -7.99 12.39
N GLY A 133 11.46 -8.05 11.36
CA GLY A 133 10.18 -7.34 11.33
C GLY A 133 9.15 -7.83 12.36
N THR A 134 9.23 -9.10 12.76
CA THR A 134 8.30 -9.72 13.72
C THR A 134 8.89 -9.88 15.14
N GLY A 135 10.14 -9.50 15.35
CA GLY A 135 10.83 -9.65 16.65
C GLY A 135 11.04 -11.12 17.04
N SER A 136 11.23 -12.03 16.08
CA SER A 136 11.41 -13.46 16.29
C SER A 136 12.82 -13.91 15.87
N ASN A 137 13.20 -15.15 16.21
CA ASN A 137 14.47 -15.75 15.82
C ASN A 137 14.24 -16.88 14.78
N LEU A 138 15.25 -17.16 13.95
CA LEU A 138 15.18 -18.25 12.96
C LEU A 138 14.92 -19.62 13.59
N SER A 139 15.38 -19.84 14.83
CA SER A 139 15.18 -21.08 15.59
C SER A 139 13.81 -21.20 16.24
N ASP A 140 12.99 -20.16 16.22
CA ASP A 140 11.63 -20.20 16.76
C ASP A 140 10.71 -21.03 15.85
N PRO A 141 10.16 -22.17 16.32
CA PRO A 141 9.32 -23.03 15.50
C PRO A 141 7.95 -22.41 15.15
N ASN A 142 7.51 -21.42 15.91
CA ASN A 142 6.22 -20.76 15.73
C ASN A 142 6.32 -19.41 15.00
N ARG A 143 7.51 -19.05 14.49
CA ARG A 143 7.70 -17.80 13.78
C ARG A 143 6.91 -17.77 12.46
N MET A 144 6.58 -16.58 12.02
CA MET A 144 6.11 -16.38 10.64
C MET A 144 7.19 -16.81 9.65
N SER A 145 6.82 -17.64 8.67
CA SER A 145 7.70 -18.09 7.60
C SER A 145 6.96 -18.10 6.28
N LEU A 146 7.62 -17.67 5.22
CA LEU A 146 7.14 -17.69 3.85
C LEU A 146 8.05 -18.52 2.92
N LYS A 147 8.97 -19.31 3.47
CA LYS A 147 9.98 -20.08 2.72
C LYS A 147 9.38 -21.10 1.75
N ASP A 148 8.15 -21.56 2.00
CA ASP A 148 7.47 -22.55 1.15
C ASP A 148 6.76 -21.88 -0.05
N PHE A 149 6.74 -20.55 -0.10
CA PHE A 149 6.19 -19.79 -1.21
C PHE A 149 7.29 -19.37 -2.21
N GLN A 150 6.97 -19.38 -3.49
CA GLN A 150 7.80 -18.74 -4.51
C GLN A 150 7.35 -17.27 -4.65
N LEU A 151 8.01 -16.40 -3.91
CA LEU A 151 7.68 -14.95 -3.87
C LEU A 151 8.75 -14.09 -4.55
N HIS A 152 9.55 -14.67 -5.44
CA HIS A 152 10.46 -13.90 -6.27
C HIS A 152 9.76 -13.32 -7.49
N VAL A 153 10.39 -12.35 -8.12
CA VAL A 153 9.90 -11.81 -9.39
C VAL A 153 10.07 -12.89 -10.48
N ILE A 154 8.96 -13.53 -10.83
CA ILE A 154 8.94 -14.62 -11.81
C ILE A 154 9.14 -14.05 -13.22
N LYS A 155 9.92 -14.73 -14.04
CA LYS A 155 10.13 -14.32 -15.43
C LYS A 155 8.84 -14.38 -16.24
N PRO A 156 8.63 -13.45 -17.18
CA PRO A 156 7.43 -13.45 -18.02
C PRO A 156 7.19 -14.77 -18.74
N GLU A 157 8.25 -15.43 -19.22
CA GLU A 157 8.18 -16.70 -19.93
C GLU A 157 7.61 -17.81 -19.05
N ASP A 158 7.98 -17.84 -17.77
CA ASP A 158 7.51 -18.84 -16.81
C ASP A 158 6.02 -18.61 -16.47
N ILE A 159 5.62 -17.35 -16.26
CA ILE A 159 4.20 -17.00 -16.07
C ILE A 159 3.38 -17.37 -17.31
N ILE A 160 3.86 -17.04 -18.51
CA ILE A 160 3.18 -17.38 -19.77
C ILE A 160 3.05 -18.89 -19.93
N SER A 161 4.09 -19.65 -19.61
CA SER A 161 4.04 -21.11 -19.73
C SER A 161 3.04 -21.76 -18.78
N ARG A 162 2.87 -21.19 -17.56
CA ARG A 162 1.96 -21.72 -16.54
C ARG A 162 0.50 -21.33 -16.78
N TRP A 163 0.24 -20.08 -17.18
CA TRP A 163 -1.09 -19.49 -17.23
C TRP A 163 -1.55 -19.10 -18.63
N GLY A 164 -0.64 -18.99 -19.60
CA GLY A 164 -0.91 -18.41 -20.92
C GLY A 164 -1.89 -19.21 -21.76
N GLN A 165 -1.93 -20.53 -21.61
CA GLN A 165 -2.87 -21.38 -22.35
C GLN A 165 -4.30 -21.18 -21.86
N ASP A 166 -4.52 -21.21 -20.54
CA ASP A 166 -5.85 -21.19 -19.94
C ASP A 166 -6.38 -19.75 -19.71
N PHE A 167 -5.46 -18.80 -19.42
CA PHE A 167 -5.81 -17.43 -19.06
C PHE A 167 -5.01 -16.36 -19.83
N PRO A 168 -5.00 -16.38 -21.17
CA PRO A 168 -4.20 -15.44 -21.96
C PRO A 168 -4.60 -13.98 -21.72
N GLU A 169 -5.90 -13.70 -21.46
CA GLU A 169 -6.36 -12.35 -21.15
C GLU A 169 -5.87 -11.87 -19.79
N ALA A 170 -5.77 -12.74 -18.77
CA ALA A 170 -5.25 -12.38 -17.47
C ALA A 170 -3.78 -11.94 -17.54
N ILE A 171 -2.99 -12.55 -18.42
CA ILE A 171 -1.61 -12.14 -18.72
C ILE A 171 -1.60 -10.79 -19.46
N ARG A 172 -2.42 -10.61 -20.50
CA ARG A 172 -2.51 -9.34 -21.22
C ARG A 172 -2.97 -8.18 -20.33
N ASN A 173 -3.79 -8.45 -19.33
CA ASN A 173 -4.27 -7.44 -18.41
C ASN A 173 -3.16 -6.82 -17.55
N THR A 174 -2.05 -7.50 -17.29
CA THR A 174 -0.88 -6.89 -16.60
C THR A 174 -0.35 -5.69 -17.38
N LYS A 175 -0.19 -5.85 -18.69
CA LYS A 175 0.24 -4.77 -19.58
C LYS A 175 -0.82 -3.67 -19.67
N ARG A 176 -2.10 -4.03 -19.84
CA ARG A 176 -3.22 -3.05 -19.90
C ARG A 176 -3.31 -2.20 -18.64
N ILE A 177 -3.09 -2.81 -17.45
CA ILE A 177 -3.06 -2.08 -16.18
C ILE A 177 -1.88 -1.11 -16.18
N ALA A 178 -0.69 -1.55 -16.56
CA ALA A 178 0.50 -0.69 -16.62
C ALA A 178 0.30 0.49 -17.59
N GLU A 179 -0.26 0.25 -18.77
CA GLU A 179 -0.56 1.29 -19.77
C GLU A 179 -1.61 2.31 -19.30
N ARG A 180 -2.46 1.95 -18.34
CA ARG A 180 -3.46 2.85 -17.73
C ARG A 180 -2.90 3.67 -16.56
N CYS A 181 -1.72 3.34 -16.07
CA CYS A 181 -1.07 4.04 -14.96
C CYS A 181 -0.15 5.13 -15.53
N GLU A 182 -0.70 6.33 -15.69
CA GLU A 182 0.06 7.52 -16.09
C GLU A 182 0.24 8.44 -14.88
N VAL A 183 1.45 8.53 -14.37
CA VAL A 183 1.81 9.40 -13.26
C VAL A 183 3.06 10.17 -13.60
N GLU A 184 2.92 11.49 -13.77
CA GLU A 184 4.06 12.40 -13.89
C GLU A 184 4.48 12.89 -12.52
N LEU A 185 5.71 12.59 -12.13
CA LEU A 185 6.33 13.11 -10.91
C LEU A 185 7.21 14.30 -11.29
N GLU A 186 6.85 15.49 -10.82
CA GLU A 186 7.67 16.70 -11.00
C GLU A 186 8.91 16.59 -10.12
N LEU A 187 9.99 16.02 -10.69
CA LEU A 187 11.26 15.83 -9.98
C LEU A 187 12.09 17.13 -10.01
N GLY A 188 12.86 17.34 -8.94
CA GLY A 188 13.80 18.49 -8.86
C GLY A 188 13.17 19.81 -8.43
N ARG A 189 11.85 19.88 -8.26
CA ARG A 189 11.19 21.05 -7.68
C ARG A 189 11.29 21.03 -6.17
N ILE A 190 11.96 22.00 -5.60
CA ILE A 190 12.03 22.19 -4.14
C ILE A 190 10.76 22.92 -3.71
N LEU A 191 9.87 22.22 -3.02
CA LEU A 191 8.64 22.78 -2.44
C LEU A 191 8.91 23.13 -0.97
N ILE A 192 9.36 24.35 -0.72
CA ILE A 192 9.47 24.87 0.65
C ILE A 192 8.13 25.52 0.99
N PRO A 193 7.43 25.05 2.05
CA PRO A 193 6.19 25.70 2.48
C PRO A 193 6.47 27.15 2.89
N LYS A 194 5.66 28.08 2.40
CA LYS A 194 5.71 29.47 2.85
C LYS A 194 5.11 29.56 4.25
N PHE A 195 5.88 30.10 5.18
CA PHE A 195 5.37 30.40 6.50
C PHE A 195 4.53 31.68 6.44
N PRO A 196 3.29 31.72 6.99
CA PRO A 196 2.51 32.95 7.07
C PRO A 196 3.17 33.92 8.06
N VAL A 197 3.72 35.00 7.56
CA VAL A 197 4.30 36.09 8.37
C VAL A 197 3.24 37.15 8.62
N PRO A 198 3.31 37.90 9.74
CA PRO A 198 2.41 39.03 10.01
C PRO A 198 2.53 40.13 8.95
N ASP A 199 1.46 40.90 8.77
CA ASP A 199 1.43 42.01 7.84
C ASP A 199 2.56 43.03 8.13
N GLY A 200 3.27 43.41 7.10
CA GLY A 200 4.40 44.36 7.19
C GLY A 200 5.76 43.72 7.53
N GLU A 201 5.82 42.41 7.65
CA GLU A 201 7.07 41.66 7.86
C GLU A 201 7.39 40.76 6.64
N ASP A 202 8.65 40.43 6.45
CA ASP A 202 9.11 39.32 5.60
C ASP A 202 9.59 38.13 6.44
N GLU A 203 9.84 36.99 5.81
CA GLU A 203 10.26 35.78 6.52
C GLU A 203 11.54 35.97 7.32
N LYS A 204 12.47 36.80 6.82
CA LYS A 204 13.76 37.07 7.48
C LYS A 204 13.58 37.95 8.71
N SER A 205 12.86 39.07 8.59
CA SER A 205 12.60 39.98 9.72
C SER A 205 11.82 39.30 10.83
N TYR A 206 10.83 38.46 10.47
CA TYR A 206 10.06 37.70 11.43
C TYR A 206 10.88 36.60 12.11
N LEU A 207 11.74 35.90 11.37
CA LEU A 207 12.65 34.92 11.94
C LEU A 207 13.63 35.56 12.94
N ASP A 208 14.25 36.68 12.56
CA ASP A 208 15.16 37.46 13.43
C ASP A 208 14.44 37.83 14.74
N LYS A 209 13.21 38.33 14.66
CA LYS A 209 12.36 38.64 15.80
C LYS A 209 12.11 37.44 16.69
N LEU A 210 11.73 36.31 16.14
CA LEU A 210 11.51 35.07 16.90
C LEU A 210 12.77 34.55 17.58
N VAL A 211 13.92 34.63 16.88
CA VAL A 211 15.21 34.20 17.43
C VAL A 211 15.61 35.06 18.64
N PHE A 212 15.56 36.37 18.50
CA PHE A 212 15.96 37.27 19.60
C PHE A 212 15.00 37.18 20.79
N ARG A 213 13.71 37.10 20.57
CA ARG A 213 12.73 36.84 21.63
C ARG A 213 12.96 35.49 22.31
N GLY A 214 13.26 34.46 21.53
CA GLY A 214 13.59 33.15 22.04
C GLY A 214 14.87 33.14 22.92
N LEU A 215 15.86 33.97 22.60
CA LEU A 215 17.06 34.14 23.42
C LEU A 215 16.73 34.75 24.79
N VAL A 216 15.96 35.86 24.81
CA VAL A 216 15.53 36.51 26.05
C VAL A 216 14.70 35.56 26.92
N TYR A 217 13.73 34.87 26.31
CA TYR A 217 12.92 33.85 27.01
C TYR A 217 13.79 32.76 27.64
N ARG A 218 14.76 32.21 26.91
CA ARG A 218 15.55 31.05 27.36
C ARG A 218 16.65 31.39 28.38
N TYR A 219 17.26 32.56 28.24
CA TYR A 219 18.48 32.87 28.99
C TYR A 219 18.33 34.02 30.00
N CYS A 220 17.27 34.84 29.88
CA CYS A 220 17.05 35.98 30.78
C CYS A 220 15.96 35.76 31.81
N GLY A 221 15.31 34.59 31.82
CA GLY A 221 14.29 34.24 32.83
C GLY A 221 12.95 34.97 32.67
N THR A 222 12.72 35.61 31.52
CA THR A 222 11.46 36.31 31.16
C THR A 222 10.38 35.30 30.78
N SER A 223 9.10 35.65 31.04
CA SER A 223 7.97 34.85 30.54
C SER A 223 7.78 35.02 29.03
N LEU A 224 7.11 34.06 28.38
CA LEU A 224 6.83 34.13 26.95
C LEU A 224 6.02 35.40 26.60
N ALA A 225 5.01 35.73 27.41
CA ALA A 225 4.16 36.91 27.21
C ALA A 225 4.94 38.23 27.33
N GLU A 226 5.87 38.34 28.30
CA GLU A 226 6.74 39.52 28.42
C GLU A 226 7.68 39.64 27.24
N THR A 227 8.21 38.51 26.75
CA THR A 227 9.10 38.48 25.59
C THR A 227 8.40 38.83 24.29
N GLU A 228 7.13 38.47 24.13
CA GLU A 228 6.30 38.83 22.96
C GLU A 228 6.05 40.35 22.87
N ALA A 229 6.04 41.05 24.00
CA ALA A 229 5.88 42.50 24.03
C ALA A 229 7.14 43.28 23.65
N LEU A 230 8.33 42.64 23.65
CA LEU A 230 9.61 43.29 23.35
C LEU A 230 9.82 43.50 21.84
N SER A 231 10.38 44.63 21.47
CA SER A 231 10.92 44.84 20.12
C SER A 231 12.22 44.06 19.90
N VAL A 232 12.62 43.85 18.65
CA VAL A 232 13.91 43.19 18.34
C VAL A 232 15.09 43.95 18.91
N ALA A 233 15.01 45.27 18.96
CA ALA A 233 16.06 46.10 19.54
C ALA A 233 16.22 45.90 21.04
N GLU A 234 15.13 45.67 21.78
CA GLU A 234 15.14 45.41 23.21
C GLU A 234 15.58 43.96 23.55
N CYS A 235 15.49 43.04 22.56
CA CYS A 235 15.95 41.66 22.71
C CYS A 235 17.43 41.48 22.34
N ARG A 236 18.07 42.43 21.70
CA ARG A 236 19.51 42.43 21.35
C ARG A 236 20.36 42.95 22.48
#